data_e7498ccd5ad1adaa88b402ab0695f2ff
#
_entry.id   e7498ccd5ad1adaa88b402ab0695f2ff
#
_cell.length_a   1.000
_cell.length_b   1.000
_cell.length_c   1.000
_cell.angle_alpha   90.00
_cell.angle_beta   90.00
_cell.angle_gamma   90.00
#
_symmetry.space_group_name_H-M   'P 1'
#
loop_
_entity.id
_entity.type
_entity.pdbx_description
1 polymer ?
#
loop_
_entity_poly.entity_id
_entity_poly.type
_entity_poly.pdbx_seq_one_letter_code
_entity_poly.pdbx_strand_id
1 'polypeptide(L)'
;SALFGGIPATGAIARTAANVKNGGRTPIAGMVHSVTLLLILVVLMPYAALIPMPTIAAILFMVAYNMCDWRKFVGLCKTAPKSDIIVLVTTFVLTVVFDLVVAIEVGILLAAILFMKRMSDVTEVEGWKYVDDEDDADSLSLRVVPHNTMVYEVSGPLFFGAADKILKITLDEKMNCLVLRMRSVSAIDATAMHNLEQLYTDCKKKNIQIILSHVGEQPMHVMEKSGFLDKVGRENVCAPVSYTHLR
;
A
#
# COMPACT_ATOMS: atom_id res chain seq x y z
N SER A 1 -2.74 23.02 -27.00
CA SER A 1 -1.84 22.27 -27.89
C SER A 1 -2.60 21.58 -29.02
N ALA A 2 -3.78 20.99 -28.76
CA ALA A 2 -4.55 20.27 -29.80
C ALA A 2 -4.89 21.15 -31.03
N LEU A 3 -5.21 22.43 -30.84
CA LEU A 3 -5.54 23.38 -31.92
C LEU A 3 -4.33 23.74 -32.81
N PHE A 4 -3.10 23.58 -32.30
CA PHE A 4 -1.86 23.93 -32.98
C PHE A 4 -0.99 22.70 -33.31
N GLY A 5 -1.54 21.49 -33.21
CA GLY A 5 -0.78 20.26 -33.48
C GLY A 5 0.36 19.98 -32.50
N GLY A 6 0.35 20.63 -31.35
CA GLY A 6 1.38 20.42 -30.32
C GLY A 6 1.20 19.14 -29.53
N ILE A 7 2.30 18.54 -29.09
CA ILE A 7 2.30 17.39 -28.19
C ILE A 7 1.81 17.81 -26.79
N PRO A 8 1.25 16.87 -25.99
CA PRO A 8 0.92 17.13 -24.59
C PRO A 8 2.17 17.58 -23.83
N ALA A 9 2.06 18.71 -23.12
CA ALA A 9 3.16 19.23 -22.28
C ALA A 9 2.86 18.97 -20.81
N THR A 10 3.87 18.54 -20.06
CA THR A 10 3.79 18.40 -18.61
C THR A 10 3.97 19.75 -17.90
N GLY A 11 3.56 19.82 -16.63
CA GLY A 11 3.78 20.99 -15.80
C GLY A 11 5.26 21.27 -15.54
N ALA A 12 5.69 22.52 -15.68
CA ALA A 12 7.07 22.94 -15.45
C ALA A 12 7.36 23.07 -13.94
N ILE A 13 7.65 21.99 -13.26
CA ILE A 13 7.83 21.92 -11.79
C ILE A 13 8.92 22.88 -11.34
N ALA A 14 10.12 22.85 -11.94
CA ALA A 14 11.25 23.68 -11.55
C ALA A 14 10.97 25.17 -11.69
N ARG A 15 10.38 25.58 -12.81
CA ARG A 15 10.04 26.97 -13.09
C ARG A 15 8.92 27.48 -12.21
N THR A 16 7.91 26.64 -11.93
CA THR A 16 6.82 26.95 -11.00
C THR A 16 7.34 27.11 -9.59
N ALA A 17 8.21 26.22 -9.12
CA ALA A 17 8.83 26.31 -7.79
C ALA A 17 9.67 27.58 -7.64
N ALA A 18 10.46 27.93 -8.67
CA ALA A 18 11.22 29.18 -8.69
C ALA A 18 10.31 30.43 -8.64
N ASN A 19 9.21 30.41 -9.42
CA ASN A 19 8.23 31.49 -9.43
C ASN A 19 7.56 31.68 -8.06
N VAL A 20 7.14 30.59 -7.42
CA VAL A 20 6.52 30.61 -6.09
C VAL A 20 7.51 31.10 -5.02
N LYS A 21 8.77 30.65 -5.04
CA LYS A 21 9.83 31.11 -4.14
C LYS A 21 10.11 32.61 -4.29
N ASN A 22 9.93 33.15 -5.50
CA ASN A 22 10.11 34.59 -5.77
C ASN A 22 8.81 35.41 -5.63
N GLY A 23 7.77 34.87 -5.02
CA GLY A 23 6.55 35.58 -4.66
C GLY A 23 5.43 35.53 -5.70
N GLY A 24 5.55 34.73 -6.74
CA GLY A 24 4.48 34.51 -7.73
C GLY A 24 3.32 33.71 -7.10
N ARG A 25 2.11 34.30 -7.11
CA ARG A 25 0.91 33.71 -6.49
C ARG A 25 -0.25 33.48 -7.44
N THR A 26 -0.11 33.92 -8.70
CA THR A 26 -1.22 33.88 -9.65
C THR A 26 -0.84 33.20 -10.95
N PRO A 27 -1.82 32.62 -11.67
CA PRO A 27 -1.60 32.02 -13.01
C PRO A 27 -1.09 33.07 -14.04
N ILE A 28 -1.30 34.35 -13.80
CA ILE A 28 -0.87 35.44 -14.68
C ILE A 28 0.65 35.42 -14.90
N ALA A 29 1.42 35.05 -13.86
CA ALA A 29 2.86 34.89 -13.99
C ALA A 29 3.26 33.84 -15.06
N GLY A 30 2.50 32.75 -15.16
CA GLY A 30 2.68 31.74 -16.21
C GLY A 30 2.33 32.24 -17.60
N MET A 31 1.27 33.05 -17.71
CA MET A 31 0.88 33.67 -18.98
C MET A 31 1.95 34.66 -19.47
N VAL A 32 2.41 35.52 -18.59
CA VAL A 32 3.49 36.50 -18.89
C VAL A 32 4.76 35.73 -19.30
N HIS A 33 5.11 34.66 -18.59
CA HIS A 33 6.26 33.82 -18.95
C HIS A 33 6.12 33.26 -20.36
N SER A 34 4.95 32.71 -20.74
CA SER A 34 4.71 32.17 -22.08
C SER A 34 4.81 33.23 -23.17
N VAL A 35 4.26 34.40 -22.95
CA VAL A 35 4.35 35.55 -23.88
C VAL A 35 5.80 36.02 -24.02
N THR A 36 6.52 36.12 -22.90
CA THR A 36 7.95 36.50 -22.90
C THR A 36 8.79 35.48 -23.69
N LEU A 37 8.55 34.17 -23.50
CA LEU A 37 9.26 33.15 -24.27
C LEU A 37 8.96 33.22 -25.76
N LEU A 38 7.70 33.48 -26.14
CA LEU A 38 7.32 33.68 -27.54
C LEU A 38 8.03 34.86 -28.14
N LEU A 39 8.11 36.00 -27.41
CA LEU A 39 8.80 37.20 -27.83
C LEU A 39 10.31 36.98 -28.00
N ILE A 40 10.93 36.22 -27.06
CA ILE A 40 12.35 35.83 -27.16
C ILE A 40 12.57 34.94 -28.38
N LEU A 41 11.68 33.99 -28.64
CA LEU A 41 11.79 33.09 -29.77
C LEU A 41 11.72 33.85 -31.13
N VAL A 42 10.79 34.80 -31.24
CA VAL A 42 10.55 35.54 -32.52
C VAL A 42 11.56 36.66 -32.75
N VAL A 43 11.94 37.42 -31.72
CA VAL A 43 12.74 38.63 -31.86
C VAL A 43 14.19 38.44 -31.41
N LEU A 44 14.42 37.72 -30.29
CA LEU A 44 15.72 37.65 -29.61
C LEU A 44 16.52 36.38 -29.96
N MET A 45 15.96 35.49 -30.77
CA MET A 45 16.67 34.23 -31.13
C MET A 45 18.09 34.42 -31.64
N PRO A 46 18.37 35.39 -32.56
CA PRO A 46 19.74 35.63 -33.02
C PRO A 46 20.72 36.02 -31.90
N TYR A 47 20.23 36.76 -30.89
CA TYR A 47 21.03 37.17 -29.73
C TYR A 47 21.17 36.07 -28.71
N ALA A 48 20.17 35.18 -28.58
CA ALA A 48 20.23 34.02 -27.70
C ALA A 48 21.33 33.02 -28.12
N ALA A 49 21.63 32.96 -29.41
CA ALA A 49 22.73 32.13 -29.94
C ALA A 49 24.13 32.59 -29.49
N LEU A 50 24.26 33.87 -29.05
CA LEU A 50 25.52 34.42 -28.55
C LEU A 50 25.79 34.06 -27.08
N ILE A 51 24.83 33.45 -26.39
CA ILE A 51 25.00 33.07 -24.98
C ILE A 51 25.99 31.89 -24.91
N PRO A 52 27.13 32.03 -24.22
CA PRO A 52 28.10 30.97 -24.14
C PRO A 52 27.59 29.80 -23.31
N MET A 53 27.85 28.58 -23.77
CA MET A 53 27.44 27.34 -23.09
C MET A 53 27.85 27.25 -21.60
N PRO A 54 29.04 27.73 -21.19
CA PRO A 54 29.43 27.75 -19.78
C PRO A 54 28.48 28.54 -18.88
N THR A 55 27.88 29.64 -19.38
CA THR A 55 26.90 30.45 -18.64
C THR A 55 25.62 29.67 -18.39
N ILE A 56 25.14 28.95 -19.41
CA ILE A 56 23.95 28.08 -19.27
C ILE A 56 24.24 26.97 -18.26
N ALA A 57 25.41 26.34 -18.35
CA ALA A 57 25.83 25.30 -17.40
C ALA A 57 25.88 25.83 -15.96
N ALA A 58 26.44 27.00 -15.73
CA ALA A 58 26.49 27.63 -14.41
C ALA A 58 25.10 27.89 -13.82
N ILE A 59 24.17 28.40 -14.65
CA ILE A 59 22.77 28.59 -14.24
C ILE A 59 22.11 27.26 -13.87
N LEU A 60 22.29 26.22 -14.68
CA LEU A 60 21.75 24.90 -14.40
C LEU A 60 22.31 24.30 -13.11
N PHE A 61 23.60 24.49 -12.85
CA PHE A 61 24.22 24.08 -11.58
C PHE A 61 23.58 24.77 -10.37
N MET A 62 23.37 26.08 -10.46
CA MET A 62 22.70 26.83 -9.39
C MET A 62 21.25 26.40 -9.18
N VAL A 63 20.52 26.12 -10.26
CA VAL A 63 19.15 25.61 -10.19
C VAL A 63 19.14 24.23 -9.56
N ALA A 64 20.03 23.31 -9.97
CA ALA A 64 20.14 21.97 -9.38
C ALA A 64 20.44 22.04 -7.89
N TYR A 65 21.40 22.88 -7.47
CA TYR A 65 21.73 23.08 -6.06
C TYR A 65 20.54 23.60 -5.25
N ASN A 66 19.81 24.58 -5.76
CA ASN A 66 18.64 25.16 -5.09
C ASN A 66 17.44 24.20 -5.03
N MET A 67 17.35 23.27 -5.96
CA MET A 67 16.29 22.25 -5.99
C MET A 67 16.65 21.00 -5.22
N CYS A 68 17.94 20.69 -5.08
CA CYS A 68 18.42 19.53 -4.35
C CYS A 68 18.22 19.72 -2.85
N ASP A 69 17.16 19.13 -2.31
CA ASP A 69 16.87 19.14 -0.86
C ASP A 69 17.65 18.02 -0.14
N TRP A 70 18.99 18.10 -0.20
CA TRP A 70 19.87 17.08 0.31
C TRP A 70 19.68 16.82 1.82
N ARG A 71 19.22 17.81 2.58
CA ARG A 71 18.93 17.66 4.01
C ARG A 71 17.75 16.70 4.23
N LYS A 72 16.70 16.84 3.42
CA LYS A 72 15.57 15.90 3.45
C LYS A 72 15.97 14.52 2.97
N PHE A 73 16.79 14.43 1.92
CA PHE A 73 17.32 13.15 1.46
C PHE A 73 18.06 12.39 2.57
N VAL A 74 19.00 13.05 3.24
CA VAL A 74 19.73 12.46 4.38
C VAL A 74 18.80 12.14 5.55
N GLY A 75 17.81 13.00 5.80
CA GLY A 75 16.77 12.75 6.81
C GLY A 75 15.97 11.47 6.49
N LEU A 76 15.49 11.32 5.27
CA LEU A 76 14.77 10.11 4.82
C LEU A 76 15.62 8.85 4.95
N CYS A 77 16.90 8.91 4.56
CA CYS A 77 17.82 7.78 4.71
C CYS A 77 18.04 7.34 6.17
N LYS A 78 17.80 8.23 7.16
CA LYS A 78 17.93 7.92 8.59
C LYS A 78 16.64 7.44 9.24
N THR A 79 15.49 7.91 8.78
CA THR A 79 14.18 7.70 9.44
C THR A 79 13.23 6.77 8.68
N ALA A 80 13.41 6.63 7.36
CA ALA A 80 12.53 5.81 6.55
C ALA A 80 12.77 4.31 6.77
N PRO A 81 11.76 3.46 6.54
CA PRO A 81 11.93 2.01 6.52
C PRO A 81 12.97 1.58 5.48
N LYS A 82 13.66 0.48 5.76
CA LYS A 82 14.71 -0.05 4.85
C LYS A 82 14.24 -0.27 3.43
N SER A 83 12.98 -0.69 3.25
CA SER A 83 12.37 -0.85 1.92
C SER A 83 12.34 0.45 1.13
N ASP A 84 11.94 1.54 1.77
CA ASP A 84 11.79 2.83 1.12
C ASP A 84 13.16 3.44 0.79
N ILE A 85 14.16 3.21 1.66
CA ILE A 85 15.56 3.60 1.40
C ILE A 85 16.11 2.86 0.18
N ILE A 86 15.84 1.56 0.04
CA ILE A 86 16.27 0.78 -1.12
C ILE A 86 15.68 1.35 -2.41
N VAL A 87 14.37 1.64 -2.43
CA VAL A 87 13.70 2.26 -3.59
C VAL A 87 14.33 3.61 -3.89
N LEU A 88 14.50 4.47 -2.88
CA LEU A 88 15.06 5.81 -3.03
C LEU A 88 16.46 5.78 -3.65
N VAL A 89 17.36 4.97 -3.10
CA VAL A 89 18.75 4.87 -3.57
C VAL A 89 18.82 4.24 -4.95
N THR A 90 18.05 3.17 -5.20
CA THR A 90 18.03 2.50 -6.51
C THR A 90 17.51 3.45 -7.58
N THR A 91 16.40 4.14 -7.35
CA THR A 91 15.84 5.11 -8.30
C THR A 91 16.82 6.25 -8.56
N PHE A 92 17.49 6.77 -7.52
CA PHE A 92 18.49 7.81 -7.67
C PHE A 92 19.66 7.34 -8.54
N VAL A 93 20.22 6.17 -8.26
CA VAL A 93 21.34 5.62 -9.04
C VAL A 93 20.95 5.37 -10.50
N LEU A 94 19.76 4.79 -10.73
CA LEU A 94 19.27 4.56 -12.10
C LEU A 94 19.05 5.87 -12.88
N THR A 95 18.57 6.93 -12.20
CA THR A 95 18.39 8.24 -12.82
C THR A 95 19.73 8.84 -13.26
N VAL A 96 20.80 8.60 -12.48
CA VAL A 96 22.14 9.13 -12.81
C VAL A 96 22.84 8.31 -13.90
N VAL A 97 22.68 6.97 -13.86
CA VAL A 97 23.42 6.05 -14.76
C VAL A 97 22.72 5.86 -16.11
N PHE A 98 21.40 5.81 -16.11
CA PHE A 98 20.60 5.59 -17.31
C PHE A 98 19.83 6.88 -17.67
N ASP A 99 18.54 6.89 -17.33
CA ASP A 99 17.69 8.05 -17.53
C ASP A 99 16.51 8.05 -16.53
N LEU A 100 15.72 9.12 -16.57
CA LEU A 100 14.57 9.28 -15.69
C LEU A 100 13.46 8.25 -15.96
N VAL A 101 13.27 7.82 -17.22
CA VAL A 101 12.18 6.91 -17.61
C VAL A 101 12.43 5.53 -17.01
N VAL A 102 13.62 4.97 -17.25
CA VAL A 102 14.06 3.69 -16.70
C VAL A 102 14.02 3.71 -15.17
N ALA A 103 14.48 4.81 -14.57
CA ALA A 103 14.44 4.95 -13.11
C ALA A 103 13.03 4.91 -12.54
N ILE A 104 12.05 5.55 -13.18
CA ILE A 104 10.66 5.54 -12.77
C ILE A 104 10.05 4.15 -12.95
N GLU A 105 10.24 3.50 -14.08
CA GLU A 105 9.70 2.17 -14.34
C GLU A 105 10.18 1.14 -13.31
N VAL A 106 11.49 1.04 -13.13
CA VAL A 106 12.10 0.13 -12.16
C VAL A 106 11.73 0.53 -10.72
N GLY A 107 11.71 1.83 -10.42
CA GLY A 107 11.36 2.35 -9.10
C GLY A 107 9.94 2.01 -8.69
N ILE A 108 8.96 2.17 -9.59
CA ILE A 108 7.56 1.83 -9.33
C ILE A 108 7.41 0.32 -9.13
N LEU A 109 8.04 -0.48 -10.00
CA LEU A 109 7.99 -1.94 -9.89
C LEU A 109 8.57 -2.43 -8.56
N LEU A 110 9.75 -1.91 -8.19
CA LEU A 110 10.40 -2.26 -6.93
C LEU A 110 9.58 -1.81 -5.72
N ALA A 111 9.02 -0.59 -5.75
CA ALA A 111 8.15 -0.08 -4.70
C ALA A 111 6.90 -0.94 -4.53
N ALA A 112 6.27 -1.37 -5.63
CA ALA A 112 5.10 -2.24 -5.60
C ALA A 112 5.42 -3.61 -4.98
N ILE A 113 6.54 -4.23 -5.35
CA ILE A 113 6.98 -5.52 -4.80
C ILE A 113 7.25 -5.41 -3.29
N LEU A 114 7.97 -4.38 -2.87
CA LEU A 114 8.30 -4.17 -1.46
C LEU A 114 7.06 -3.79 -0.64
N PHE A 115 6.12 -3.06 -1.22
CA PHE A 115 4.83 -2.77 -0.60
C PHE A 115 4.01 -4.05 -0.38
N MET A 116 3.91 -4.93 -1.40
CA MET A 116 3.22 -6.22 -1.27
C MET A 116 3.84 -7.07 -0.16
N LYS A 117 5.19 -7.15 -0.11
CA LYS A 117 5.89 -7.84 0.97
C LYS A 117 5.54 -7.27 2.35
N ARG A 118 5.60 -5.94 2.49
CA ARG A 118 5.27 -5.26 3.75
C ARG A 118 3.82 -5.52 4.19
N MET A 119 2.86 -5.52 3.25
CA MET A 119 1.46 -5.86 3.56
C MET A 119 1.31 -7.31 4.02
N SER A 120 2.07 -8.24 3.43
CA SER A 120 2.10 -9.63 3.88
C SER A 120 2.69 -9.78 5.30
N ASP A 121 3.72 -9.01 5.63
CA ASP A 121 4.38 -9.07 6.95
C ASP A 121 3.48 -8.54 8.07
N VAL A 122 2.62 -7.55 7.78
CA VAL A 122 1.68 -6.96 8.76
C VAL A 122 0.50 -7.89 9.07
N THR A 123 0.18 -8.83 8.17
CA THR A 123 -0.88 -9.81 8.45
C THR A 123 -0.39 -10.82 9.46
N GLU A 124 -1.14 -11.03 10.53
CA GLU A 124 -0.84 -11.99 11.59
C GLU A 124 -2.02 -12.95 11.76
N VAL A 125 -1.68 -14.21 12.05
CA VAL A 125 -2.64 -15.25 12.42
C VAL A 125 -2.19 -15.80 13.76
N GLU A 126 -2.88 -15.40 14.82
CA GLU A 126 -2.57 -15.79 16.17
C GLU A 126 -3.59 -16.81 16.68
N GLY A 127 -3.10 -17.95 17.13
CA GLY A 127 -3.93 -18.98 17.75
C GLY A 127 -3.95 -18.82 19.25
N TRP A 128 -5.15 -18.83 19.82
CA TRP A 128 -5.36 -18.77 21.25
C TRP A 128 -5.74 -20.16 21.72
N LYS A 129 -4.80 -20.81 22.36
CA LYS A 129 -5.10 -21.93 23.25
C LYS A 129 -5.56 -21.33 24.55
N TYR A 130 -6.56 -21.99 25.17
CA TYR A 130 -6.98 -21.80 26.54
C TYR A 130 -5.87 -21.16 27.39
N VAL A 131 -6.03 -19.91 27.79
CA VAL A 131 -5.11 -19.22 28.68
C VAL A 131 -5.88 -18.99 29.99
N ASP A 132 -5.50 -19.76 31.00
CA ASP A 132 -5.77 -19.46 32.42
C ASP A 132 -4.82 -18.32 32.85
N ASP A 133 -4.90 -17.13 32.24
CA ASP A 133 -4.24 -15.95 32.77
C ASP A 133 -5.27 -15.10 33.52
N GLU A 134 -5.24 -15.26 34.85
CA GLU A 134 -6.03 -14.49 35.80
C GLU A 134 -5.62 -13.00 35.92
N ASP A 135 -4.58 -12.55 35.20
CA ASP A 135 -3.94 -11.27 35.48
C ASP A 135 -4.30 -10.10 34.53
N ASP A 136 -5.17 -10.26 33.55
CA ASP A 136 -5.58 -9.18 32.69
C ASP A 136 -7.07 -8.83 32.84
N ALA A 137 -7.34 -7.86 33.72
CA ALA A 137 -8.70 -7.42 34.07
C ALA A 137 -9.48 -6.82 32.87
N ASP A 138 -8.82 -6.48 31.78
CA ASP A 138 -9.42 -5.94 30.56
C ASP A 138 -9.58 -7.01 29.47
N SER A 139 -8.98 -8.18 29.64
CA SER A 139 -9.13 -9.33 28.75
C SER A 139 -10.37 -10.14 29.09
N LEU A 140 -11.49 -9.42 29.22
CA LEU A 140 -12.83 -9.97 29.07
C LEU A 140 -13.01 -11.39 29.61
N SER A 141 -13.49 -11.47 30.85
CA SER A 141 -14.20 -12.59 31.49
C SER A 141 -15.26 -13.33 30.63
N LEU A 142 -15.23 -13.14 29.32
CA LEU A 142 -16.11 -13.71 28.29
C LEU A 142 -15.45 -14.82 27.47
N ARG A 143 -14.22 -15.24 27.80
CA ARG A 143 -13.50 -16.19 26.95
C ARG A 143 -13.38 -17.59 27.58
N VAL A 144 -14.45 -18.07 28.13
CA VAL A 144 -14.56 -19.51 28.38
C VAL A 144 -14.69 -20.19 27.00
N VAL A 145 -13.55 -20.51 26.40
CA VAL A 145 -13.53 -21.33 25.19
C VAL A 145 -13.81 -22.76 25.60
N PRO A 146 -14.83 -23.42 25.04
CA PRO A 146 -15.12 -24.82 25.38
C PRO A 146 -13.91 -25.71 25.11
N HIS A 147 -13.73 -26.74 25.94
CA HIS A 147 -12.74 -27.78 25.71
C HIS A 147 -12.88 -28.31 24.27
N ASN A 148 -11.77 -28.53 23.55
CA ASN A 148 -11.72 -28.97 22.17
C ASN A 148 -12.12 -27.91 21.11
N THR A 149 -12.21 -26.63 21.49
CA THR A 149 -12.38 -25.53 20.55
C THR A 149 -11.09 -24.71 20.48
N MET A 150 -10.71 -24.32 19.28
CA MET A 150 -9.55 -23.45 19.05
C MET A 150 -9.98 -22.17 18.35
N VAL A 151 -9.51 -21.05 18.85
CA VAL A 151 -9.83 -19.73 18.29
C VAL A 151 -8.56 -19.14 17.68
N TYR A 152 -8.64 -18.78 16.41
CA TYR A 152 -7.59 -18.02 15.74
C TYR A 152 -8.09 -16.63 15.38
N GLU A 153 -7.33 -15.63 15.73
CA GLU A 153 -7.57 -14.27 15.27
C GLU A 153 -6.70 -13.99 14.04
N VAL A 154 -7.35 -13.54 12.99
CA VAL A 154 -6.72 -13.15 11.75
C VAL A 154 -6.73 -11.64 11.67
N SER A 155 -5.56 -11.02 11.67
CA SER A 155 -5.38 -9.58 11.63
C SER A 155 -4.69 -9.13 10.36
N GLY A 156 -5.20 -8.07 9.73
CA GLY A 156 -4.66 -7.51 8.50
C GLY A 156 -5.30 -8.07 7.22
N PRO A 157 -4.95 -7.48 6.07
CA PRO A 157 -5.50 -7.89 4.78
C PRO A 157 -4.94 -9.24 4.33
N LEU A 158 -5.82 -10.14 3.92
CA LEU A 158 -5.46 -11.47 3.44
C LEU A 158 -5.26 -11.45 1.93
N PHE A 159 -4.05 -11.11 1.51
CA PHE A 159 -3.63 -11.18 0.13
C PHE A 159 -2.63 -12.32 -0.08
N PHE A 160 -2.39 -12.63 -1.34
CA PHE A 160 -1.53 -13.71 -1.84
C PHE A 160 -0.28 -13.99 -0.97
N GLY A 161 0.47 -12.95 -0.52
CA GLY A 161 1.67 -13.14 0.31
C GLY A 161 1.39 -13.54 1.77
N ALA A 162 0.17 -13.28 2.29
CA ALA A 162 -0.26 -13.60 3.65
C ALA A 162 -1.18 -14.84 3.70
N ALA A 163 -1.71 -15.25 2.57
CA ALA A 163 -2.68 -16.33 2.47
C ALA A 163 -2.16 -17.67 3.03
N ASP A 164 -0.87 -17.96 2.87
CA ASP A 164 -0.25 -19.17 3.37
C ASP A 164 -0.21 -19.26 4.91
N LYS A 165 -0.39 -18.12 5.60
CA LYS A 165 -0.46 -18.12 7.06
C LYS A 165 -1.71 -18.84 7.58
N ILE A 166 -2.79 -18.84 6.81
CA ILE A 166 -4.01 -19.59 7.13
C ILE A 166 -3.75 -21.11 7.09
N LEU A 167 -2.96 -21.59 6.13
CA LEU A 167 -2.64 -23.00 6.02
C LEU A 167 -1.70 -23.51 7.12
N LYS A 168 -1.03 -22.63 7.85
CA LYS A 168 -0.17 -22.95 8.99
C LYS A 168 -0.96 -23.20 10.28
N ILE A 169 -2.27 -23.01 10.26
CA ILE A 169 -3.14 -23.32 11.40
C ILE A 169 -3.02 -24.80 11.72
N THR A 170 -2.57 -25.09 12.94
CA THR A 170 -2.40 -26.47 13.39
C THR A 170 -3.75 -27.06 13.78
N LEU A 171 -4.18 -28.08 13.07
CA LEU A 171 -5.39 -28.84 13.37
C LEU A 171 -5.03 -30.04 14.27
N ASP A 172 -5.34 -29.95 15.57
CA ASP A 172 -5.13 -31.03 16.53
C ASP A 172 -6.24 -32.09 16.37
N GLU A 173 -5.93 -33.37 16.56
CA GLU A 173 -6.90 -34.49 16.47
C GLU A 173 -7.99 -34.43 17.56
N LYS A 174 -7.72 -33.72 18.66
CA LYS A 174 -8.67 -33.55 19.77
C LYS A 174 -9.62 -32.38 19.58
N MET A 175 -9.45 -31.62 18.49
CA MET A 175 -10.25 -30.43 18.20
C MET A 175 -11.56 -30.82 17.53
N ASN A 176 -12.68 -30.29 18.03
CA ASN A 176 -14.00 -30.47 17.43
C ASN A 176 -14.46 -29.21 16.68
N CYS A 177 -13.95 -28.04 17.07
CA CYS A 177 -14.36 -26.76 16.49
C CYS A 177 -13.18 -25.80 16.30
N LEU A 178 -13.13 -25.15 15.16
CA LEU A 178 -12.18 -24.10 14.80
C LEU A 178 -12.95 -22.79 14.59
N VAL A 179 -12.68 -21.79 15.39
CA VAL A 179 -13.26 -20.45 15.25
C VAL A 179 -12.20 -19.51 14.63
N LEU A 180 -12.50 -18.97 13.48
CA LEU A 180 -11.68 -17.94 12.83
C LEU A 180 -12.32 -16.57 13.06
N ARG A 181 -11.66 -15.72 13.86
CA ARG A 181 -12.07 -14.32 14.05
C ARG A 181 -11.44 -13.46 12.97
N MET A 182 -12.30 -12.83 12.18
CA MET A 182 -11.91 -12.03 11.01
C MET A 182 -12.21 -10.54 11.18
N ARG A 183 -12.32 -10.07 12.45
CA ARG A 183 -12.70 -8.68 12.76
C ARG A 183 -11.75 -7.66 12.12
N SER A 184 -10.46 -7.97 12.10
CA SER A 184 -9.42 -7.08 11.59
C SER A 184 -9.04 -7.38 10.13
N VAL A 185 -9.76 -8.29 9.45
CA VAL A 185 -9.56 -8.58 8.03
C VAL A 185 -10.33 -7.58 7.19
N SER A 186 -9.59 -6.63 6.61
CA SER A 186 -10.18 -5.58 5.79
C SER A 186 -10.49 -6.03 4.36
N ALA A 187 -9.73 -6.97 3.82
CA ALA A 187 -9.90 -7.48 2.46
C ALA A 187 -9.32 -8.88 2.31
N ILE A 188 -9.91 -9.65 1.38
CA ILE A 188 -9.47 -10.98 1.00
C ILE A 188 -9.41 -11.07 -0.53
N ASP A 189 -8.37 -11.72 -1.06
CA ASP A 189 -8.21 -11.98 -2.49
C ASP A 189 -8.55 -13.44 -2.87
N ALA A 190 -8.43 -13.75 -4.16
CA ALA A 190 -8.74 -15.08 -4.68
C ALA A 190 -7.80 -16.17 -4.13
N THR A 191 -6.54 -15.85 -3.87
CA THR A 191 -5.55 -16.79 -3.32
C THR A 191 -5.88 -17.13 -1.87
N ALA A 192 -6.16 -16.12 -1.07
CA ALA A 192 -6.56 -16.31 0.32
C ALA A 192 -7.90 -17.05 0.43
N MET A 193 -8.83 -16.79 -0.51
CA MET A 193 -10.09 -17.53 -0.58
C MET A 193 -9.85 -19.02 -0.88
N HIS A 194 -8.95 -19.34 -1.81
CA HIS A 194 -8.56 -20.70 -2.11
C HIS A 194 -7.95 -21.41 -0.88
N ASN A 195 -7.05 -20.75 -0.16
CA ASN A 195 -6.44 -21.31 1.05
C ASN A 195 -7.46 -21.51 2.18
N LEU A 196 -8.44 -20.63 2.29
CA LEU A 196 -9.56 -20.80 3.23
C LEU A 196 -10.45 -21.99 2.86
N GLU A 197 -10.72 -22.23 1.57
CA GLU A 197 -11.41 -23.41 1.09
C GLU A 197 -10.62 -24.70 1.36
N GLN A 198 -9.31 -24.65 1.22
CA GLN A 198 -8.43 -25.78 1.53
C GLN A 198 -8.47 -26.08 3.02
N LEU A 199 -8.34 -25.07 3.89
CA LEU A 199 -8.48 -25.24 5.34
C LEU A 199 -9.83 -25.86 5.71
N TYR A 200 -10.93 -25.37 5.11
CA TYR A 200 -12.26 -25.96 5.30
C TYR A 200 -12.31 -27.42 4.92
N THR A 201 -11.70 -27.77 3.79
CA THR A 201 -11.64 -29.17 3.32
C THR A 201 -10.86 -30.05 4.28
N ASP A 202 -9.77 -29.56 4.85
CA ASP A 202 -8.94 -30.29 5.81
C ASP A 202 -9.65 -30.39 7.18
N CYS A 203 -10.37 -29.35 7.61
CA CYS A 203 -11.25 -29.43 8.78
C CYS A 203 -12.34 -30.49 8.59
N LYS A 204 -12.99 -30.53 7.44
CA LYS A 204 -14.03 -31.50 7.12
C LYS A 204 -13.52 -32.95 7.13
N LYS A 205 -12.31 -33.21 6.63
CA LYS A 205 -11.66 -34.54 6.69
C LYS A 205 -11.42 -35.01 8.11
N LYS A 206 -11.17 -34.08 9.03
CA LYS A 206 -10.92 -34.35 10.44
C LYS A 206 -12.18 -34.25 11.33
N ASN A 207 -13.36 -34.06 10.74
CA ASN A 207 -14.62 -33.80 11.45
C ASN A 207 -14.58 -32.59 12.39
N ILE A 208 -13.80 -31.56 12.03
CA ILE A 208 -13.72 -30.29 12.76
C ILE A 208 -14.70 -29.30 12.14
N GLN A 209 -15.61 -28.76 12.95
CA GLN A 209 -16.51 -27.70 12.51
C GLN A 209 -15.76 -26.38 12.43
N ILE A 210 -15.90 -25.64 11.32
CA ILE A 210 -15.34 -24.30 11.18
C ILE A 210 -16.43 -23.26 11.40
N ILE A 211 -16.11 -22.24 12.18
CA ILE A 211 -16.97 -21.09 12.44
C ILE A 211 -16.20 -19.82 12.08
N LEU A 212 -16.80 -18.97 11.25
CA LEU A 212 -16.24 -17.68 10.90
C LEU A 212 -16.93 -16.58 11.73
N SER A 213 -16.16 -15.80 12.46
CA SER A 213 -16.70 -14.76 13.33
C SER A 213 -16.23 -13.38 12.91
N HIS A 214 -17.14 -12.39 12.99
CA HIS A 214 -16.86 -10.99 12.67
C HIS A 214 -16.33 -10.76 11.25
N VAL A 215 -16.93 -11.43 10.27
CA VAL A 215 -16.56 -11.28 8.87
C VAL A 215 -17.01 -9.89 8.37
N GLY A 216 -16.07 -9.08 7.87
CA GLY A 216 -16.34 -7.75 7.33
C GLY A 216 -17.07 -7.79 5.98
N GLU A 217 -17.53 -6.64 5.48
CA GLU A 217 -18.34 -6.54 4.25
C GLU A 217 -17.62 -7.08 3.00
N GLN A 218 -16.34 -6.68 2.79
CA GLN A 218 -15.60 -7.11 1.60
C GLN A 218 -15.29 -8.61 1.63
N PRO A 219 -14.75 -9.19 2.72
CA PRO A 219 -14.59 -10.63 2.85
C PRO A 219 -15.91 -11.41 2.68
N MET A 220 -17.01 -10.92 3.26
CA MET A 220 -18.33 -11.52 3.13
C MET A 220 -18.78 -11.58 1.67
N HIS A 221 -18.65 -10.47 0.94
CA HIS A 221 -19.00 -10.40 -0.48
C HIS A 221 -18.19 -11.38 -1.34
N VAL A 222 -16.89 -11.51 -1.07
CA VAL A 222 -16.02 -12.47 -1.80
C VAL A 222 -16.40 -13.91 -1.49
N MET A 223 -16.68 -14.23 -0.23
CA MET A 223 -17.12 -15.56 0.20
C MET A 223 -18.48 -15.94 -0.40
N GLU A 224 -19.40 -14.99 -0.51
CA GLU A 224 -20.70 -15.21 -1.14
C GLU A 224 -20.53 -15.46 -2.64
N LYS A 225 -19.75 -14.63 -3.32
CA LYS A 225 -19.49 -14.77 -4.77
C LYS A 225 -18.76 -16.07 -5.13
N SER A 226 -17.89 -16.57 -4.25
CA SER A 226 -17.19 -17.85 -4.44
C SER A 226 -18.06 -19.09 -4.14
N GLY A 227 -19.27 -18.91 -3.56
CA GLY A 227 -20.10 -20.01 -3.08
C GLY A 227 -19.57 -20.68 -1.81
N PHE A 228 -18.62 -20.08 -1.13
CA PHE A 228 -18.03 -20.65 0.08
C PHE A 228 -19.01 -20.64 1.26
N LEU A 229 -19.89 -19.64 1.35
CA LEU A 229 -20.92 -19.57 2.37
C LEU A 229 -21.88 -20.76 2.33
N ASP A 230 -22.20 -21.26 1.12
CA ASP A 230 -23.07 -22.42 0.95
C ASP A 230 -22.40 -23.72 1.35
N LYS A 231 -21.04 -23.77 1.26
CA LYS A 231 -20.24 -24.95 1.68
C LYS A 231 -20.10 -25.03 3.19
N VAL A 232 -19.85 -23.89 3.84
CA VAL A 232 -19.64 -23.78 5.30
C VAL A 232 -20.95 -23.81 6.05
N GLY A 233 -22.04 -23.33 5.45
CA GLY A 233 -23.32 -23.09 6.06
C GLY A 233 -23.40 -21.66 6.62
N ARG A 234 -24.47 -20.96 6.27
CA ARG A 234 -24.66 -19.55 6.71
C ARG A 234 -24.77 -19.42 8.22
N GLU A 235 -25.22 -20.45 8.90
CA GLU A 235 -25.31 -20.53 10.37
C GLU A 235 -23.92 -20.51 11.06
N ASN A 236 -22.88 -20.93 10.36
CA ASN A 236 -21.50 -20.96 10.84
C ASN A 236 -20.73 -19.65 10.52
N VAL A 237 -21.39 -18.66 9.94
CA VAL A 237 -20.78 -17.37 9.59
C VAL A 237 -21.49 -16.25 10.36
N CYS A 238 -20.80 -15.73 11.37
CA CYS A 238 -21.31 -14.65 12.21
C CYS A 238 -20.83 -13.30 11.68
N ALA A 239 -21.77 -12.46 11.26
CA ALA A 239 -21.50 -11.07 10.90
C ALA A 239 -21.11 -10.25 12.15
N PRO A 240 -20.37 -9.14 12.01
CA PRO A 240 -20.12 -8.23 13.11
C PRO A 240 -21.44 -7.69 13.65
N VAL A 241 -21.66 -7.84 14.97
CA VAL A 241 -22.84 -7.23 15.61
C VAL A 241 -22.62 -5.72 15.61
N SER A 242 -23.43 -4.99 14.86
CA SER A 242 -23.44 -3.54 14.88
C SER A 242 -24.04 -3.08 16.21
N TYR A 243 -23.23 -2.52 17.10
CA TYR A 243 -23.68 -1.95 18.37
C TYR A 243 -24.47 -0.64 18.21
N THR A 244 -24.79 -0.23 16.99
CA THR A 244 -25.52 1.03 16.71
C THR A 244 -27.01 0.99 17.08
N HIS A 245 -27.53 -0.14 17.52
CA HIS A 245 -28.97 -0.27 17.91
C HIS A 245 -29.21 -0.43 19.41
N LEU A 246 -28.21 -0.21 20.26
CA LEU A 246 -28.37 -0.16 21.71
C LEU A 246 -28.21 1.29 22.22
N ARG A 247 -29.09 2.18 21.76
CA ARG A 247 -29.37 3.47 22.41
C ARG A 247 -30.86 3.66 22.48
#